data_70caa31a5bf37d0a2a5740b3be15ee0d
#
_entry.id   70caa31a5bf37d0a2a5740b3be15ee0d
#
_cell.length_a   1.000
_cell.length_b   1.000
_cell.length_c   1.000
_cell.angle_alpha   90.00
_cell.angle_beta   90.00
_cell.angle_gamma   90.00
#
_symmetry.space_group_name_H-M   'P 1'
#
loop_
_entity.id
_entity.type
_entity.pdbx_description
1 polymer ?
#
loop_
_entity_poly.entity_id
_entity_poly.type
_entity_poly.pdbx_seq_one_letter_code
_entity_poly.pdbx_strand_id
1 'polypeptide(L)'
;MAAPLKLISHKLSPYVQRAVIALTERGVGFERIDIDLANKPDWFLAISPLGKTPVLQVGDRAIFESAVILEYLEETEPKPLHPIDPLARADHRGWIEFGSSVLNDIAGFYAAPDEAAFKAKTWNLSSVSCGWRRA
;
A
#
# COMPACT_ATOMS: atom_id res chain seq x y z
N MET A 1 22.01 -16.70 -0.32
CA MET A 1 20.56 -16.91 -0.34
C MET A 1 19.89 -15.59 0.05
N ALA A 2 18.86 -15.22 -0.66
CA ALA A 2 18.05 -14.05 -0.28
C ALA A 2 17.41 -14.27 1.11
N ALA A 3 17.32 -13.21 1.92
CA ALA A 3 16.66 -13.28 3.21
C ALA A 3 15.17 -13.62 3.03
N PRO A 4 14.57 -14.43 3.91
CA PRO A 4 13.16 -14.77 3.82
C PRO A 4 12.32 -13.51 3.98
N LEU A 5 11.35 -13.35 3.07
CA LEU A 5 10.40 -12.23 3.10
C LEU A 5 9.15 -12.62 3.89
N LYS A 6 8.73 -11.77 4.83
CA LYS A 6 7.47 -11.91 5.56
C LYS A 6 6.64 -10.65 5.41
N LEU A 7 5.42 -10.79 4.93
CA LEU A 7 4.50 -9.68 4.78
C LEU A 7 3.51 -9.68 5.94
N ILE A 8 3.64 -8.68 6.82
CA ILE A 8 2.68 -8.43 7.89
C ILE A 8 1.46 -7.76 7.29
N SER A 9 0.32 -8.35 7.49
CA SER A 9 -0.86 -8.18 6.67
C SER A 9 -2.13 -7.97 7.49
N HIS A 10 -3.14 -7.44 6.82
CA HIS A 10 -4.54 -7.46 7.25
C HIS A 10 -5.41 -7.80 6.02
N LYS A 11 -6.37 -8.71 6.18
CA LYS A 11 -7.13 -9.31 5.06
C LYS A 11 -7.87 -8.28 4.20
N LEU A 12 -8.36 -7.21 4.81
CA LEU A 12 -9.17 -6.19 4.13
C LEU A 12 -8.38 -4.94 3.70
N SER A 13 -7.05 -4.92 3.88
CA SER A 13 -6.26 -3.75 3.56
C SER A 13 -5.93 -3.66 2.06
N PRO A 14 -6.38 -2.62 1.35
CA PRO A 14 -6.03 -2.42 -0.05
C PRO A 14 -4.54 -2.08 -0.23
N TYR A 15 -3.89 -1.50 0.77
CA TYR A 15 -2.46 -1.24 0.78
C TYR A 15 -1.62 -2.51 0.89
N VAL A 16 -2.11 -3.51 1.64
CA VAL A 16 -1.53 -4.85 1.66
C VAL A 16 -1.62 -5.50 0.28
N GLN A 17 -2.74 -5.34 -0.42
CA GLN A 17 -2.94 -5.89 -1.76
C GLN A 17 -1.90 -5.38 -2.76
N ARG A 18 -1.45 -4.13 -2.66
CA ARG A 18 -0.35 -3.62 -3.48
C ARG A 18 0.91 -4.46 -3.35
N ALA A 19 1.33 -4.74 -2.12
CA ALA A 19 2.52 -5.55 -1.85
C ALA A 19 2.33 -7.01 -2.30
N VAL A 20 1.15 -7.60 -2.04
CA VAL A 20 0.81 -8.97 -2.48
C VAL A 20 0.88 -9.08 -4.00
N ILE A 21 0.27 -8.14 -4.73
CA ILE A 21 0.29 -8.13 -6.19
C ILE A 21 1.74 -8.01 -6.71
N ALA A 22 2.51 -7.07 -6.17
CA ALA A 22 3.90 -6.87 -6.59
C ALA A 22 4.79 -8.11 -6.37
N LEU A 23 4.64 -8.78 -5.23
CA LEU A 23 5.36 -10.03 -4.93
C LEU A 23 4.92 -11.17 -5.85
N THR A 24 3.61 -11.30 -6.08
CA THR A 24 3.03 -12.36 -6.91
C THR A 24 3.43 -12.20 -8.39
N GLU A 25 3.32 -11.00 -8.95
CA GLU A 25 3.71 -10.71 -10.34
C GLU A 25 5.20 -10.96 -10.61
N ARG A 26 6.04 -10.74 -9.61
CA ARG A 26 7.46 -11.04 -9.68
C ARG A 26 7.78 -12.53 -9.49
N GLY A 27 6.83 -13.33 -9.02
CA GLY A 27 7.03 -14.73 -8.68
C GLY A 27 7.91 -14.93 -7.42
N VAL A 28 7.92 -13.94 -6.52
CA VAL A 28 8.70 -13.98 -5.28
C VAL A 28 7.94 -14.68 -4.18
N GLY A 29 8.57 -15.68 -3.56
CA GLY A 29 7.99 -16.39 -2.41
C GLY A 29 8.06 -15.53 -1.14
N PHE A 30 6.97 -15.50 -0.39
CA PHE A 30 6.90 -14.81 0.90
C PHE A 30 5.93 -15.50 1.86
N GLU A 31 6.18 -15.33 3.15
CA GLU A 31 5.25 -15.72 4.21
C GLU A 31 4.29 -14.56 4.50
N ARG A 32 2.99 -14.84 4.57
CA ARG A 32 1.98 -13.85 4.93
C ARG A 32 1.56 -14.06 6.37
N ILE A 33 1.66 -13.00 7.19
CA ILE A 33 1.26 -13.02 8.61
C ILE A 33 0.14 -12.00 8.81
N ASP A 34 -1.09 -12.49 8.95
CA ASP A 34 -2.24 -11.64 9.23
C ASP A 34 -2.27 -11.27 10.72
N ILE A 35 -2.54 -10.00 11.02
CA ILE A 35 -2.71 -9.49 12.38
C ILE A 35 -4.11 -8.90 12.57
N ASP A 36 -4.55 -8.86 13.83
CA ASP A 36 -5.76 -8.14 14.24
C ASP A 36 -5.40 -6.67 14.54
N LEU A 37 -5.91 -5.74 13.73
CA LEU A 37 -5.70 -4.32 13.91
C LEU A 37 -6.44 -3.72 15.12
N ALA A 38 -7.46 -4.41 15.63
CA ALA A 38 -8.16 -4.02 16.86
C ALA A 38 -7.36 -4.40 18.11
N ASN A 39 -6.50 -5.42 18.00
CA ASN A 39 -5.66 -5.91 19.10
C ASN A 39 -4.25 -6.18 18.59
N LYS A 40 -3.52 -5.09 18.30
CA LYS A 40 -2.18 -5.15 17.70
C LYS A 40 -1.17 -5.77 18.66
N PRO A 41 -0.42 -6.80 18.22
CA PRO A 41 0.64 -7.38 19.05
C PRO A 41 1.79 -6.39 19.31
N ASP A 42 2.44 -6.50 20.48
CA ASP A 42 3.56 -5.63 20.84
C ASP A 42 4.73 -5.73 19.85
N TRP A 43 5.02 -6.94 19.37
CA TRP A 43 6.07 -7.16 18.37
C TRP A 43 5.78 -6.41 17.06
N PHE A 44 4.51 -6.29 16.67
CA PHE A 44 4.13 -5.53 15.48
C PHE A 44 4.30 -4.04 15.70
N LEU A 45 3.90 -3.52 16.86
CA LEU A 45 4.08 -2.10 17.18
C LEU A 45 5.57 -1.72 17.25
N ALA A 46 6.44 -2.65 17.60
CA ALA A 46 7.90 -2.43 17.59
C ALA A 46 8.48 -2.25 16.17
N ILE A 47 7.85 -2.82 15.14
CA ILE A 47 8.33 -2.76 13.74
C ILE A 47 7.50 -1.86 12.83
N SER A 48 6.35 -1.39 13.29
CA SER A 48 5.45 -0.49 12.54
C SER A 48 5.27 0.82 13.30
N PRO A 49 6.06 1.88 12.98
CA PRO A 49 6.01 3.16 13.71
C PRO A 49 4.62 3.81 13.71
N LEU A 50 3.84 3.57 12.68
CA LEU A 50 2.47 4.10 12.54
C LEU A 50 1.39 3.09 12.96
N GLY A 51 1.78 1.87 13.36
CA GLY A 51 0.83 0.80 13.69
C GLY A 51 -0.07 0.40 12.52
N LYS A 52 0.42 0.51 11.28
CA LYS A 52 -0.31 0.22 10.03
C LYS A 52 0.29 -0.95 9.29
N THR A 53 -0.55 -1.64 8.52
CA THR A 53 -0.15 -2.64 7.53
C THR A 53 -0.18 -2.05 6.11
N PRO A 54 0.61 -2.56 5.17
CA PRO A 54 1.58 -3.66 5.30
C PRO A 54 2.89 -3.24 5.96
N VAL A 55 3.61 -4.23 6.48
CA VAL A 55 5.04 -4.14 6.82
C VAL A 55 5.73 -5.33 6.14
N LEU A 56 6.81 -5.09 5.42
CA LEU A 56 7.64 -6.14 4.85
C LEU A 56 8.85 -6.38 5.77
N GLN A 57 8.96 -7.57 6.32
CA GLN A 57 10.15 -8.03 7.03
C GLN A 57 11.13 -8.72 6.07
N VAL A 58 12.38 -8.27 6.10
CA VAL A 58 13.50 -8.81 5.32
C VAL A 58 14.58 -9.22 6.32
N GLY A 59 14.60 -10.50 6.67
CA GLY A 59 15.45 -10.97 7.77
C GLY A 59 15.04 -10.31 9.10
N ASP A 60 15.98 -9.58 9.70
CA ASP A 60 15.79 -8.83 10.96
C ASP A 60 15.34 -7.37 10.78
N ARG A 61 15.20 -6.92 9.55
CA ARG A 61 14.77 -5.54 9.23
C ARG A 61 13.33 -5.48 8.77
N ALA A 62 12.68 -4.35 9.06
CA ALA A 62 11.30 -4.08 8.66
C ALA A 62 11.22 -2.83 7.79
N ILE A 63 10.39 -2.91 6.75
CA ILE A 63 10.08 -1.83 5.82
C ILE A 63 8.58 -1.54 5.95
N PHE A 64 8.21 -0.32 6.23
CA PHE A 64 6.82 0.12 6.33
C PHE A 64 6.48 1.08 5.18
N GLU A 65 5.21 1.37 4.97
CA GLU A 65 4.60 2.06 3.83
C GLU A 65 4.59 1.23 2.54
N SER A 66 3.40 1.03 1.98
CA SER A 66 3.22 0.19 0.79
C SER A 66 4.02 0.67 -0.42
N ALA A 67 4.06 2.00 -0.66
CA ALA A 67 4.83 2.57 -1.77
C ALA A 67 6.34 2.32 -1.61
N VAL A 68 6.86 2.41 -0.37
CA VAL A 68 8.28 2.13 -0.08
C VAL A 68 8.60 0.64 -0.25
N ILE A 69 7.68 -0.23 0.16
CA ILE A 69 7.80 -1.68 -0.08
C ILE A 69 7.90 -1.98 -1.59
N LEU A 70 7.05 -1.35 -2.40
CA LEU A 70 7.08 -1.50 -3.86
C LEU A 70 8.42 -1.06 -4.46
N GLU A 71 8.97 0.07 -4.02
CA GLU A 71 10.29 0.55 -4.48
C GLU A 71 11.42 -0.42 -4.08
N TYR A 72 11.39 -0.92 -2.84
CA TYR A 72 12.36 -1.93 -2.41
C TYR A 72 12.32 -3.19 -3.28
N LEU A 73 11.13 -3.70 -3.57
CA LEU A 73 10.95 -4.87 -4.44
C LEU A 73 11.38 -4.58 -5.88
N GLU A 74 11.21 -3.35 -6.36
CA GLU A 74 11.66 -2.91 -7.69
C GLU A 74 13.18 -2.95 -7.83
N GLU A 75 13.90 -2.62 -6.76
CA GLU A 75 15.35 -2.57 -6.74
C GLU A 75 16.01 -3.94 -6.49
N THR A 76 15.33 -4.85 -5.80
CA THR A 76 15.93 -6.08 -5.28
C THR A 76 15.42 -7.35 -5.94
N GLU A 77 14.23 -7.33 -6.51
CA GLU A 77 13.57 -8.52 -7.03
C GLU A 77 13.51 -8.55 -8.57
N PRO A 78 13.42 -9.75 -9.17
CA PRO A 78 13.34 -9.86 -10.62
C PRO A 78 12.03 -9.28 -11.19
N LYS A 79 11.99 -9.08 -12.51
CA LYS A 79 10.84 -8.58 -13.26
C LYS A 79 10.40 -7.18 -12.78
N PRO A 80 11.16 -6.13 -13.09
CA PRO A 80 10.79 -4.76 -12.75
C PRO A 80 9.42 -4.41 -13.35
N LEU A 81 8.59 -3.70 -12.57
CA LEU A 81 7.25 -3.28 -12.97
C LEU A 81 7.22 -1.81 -13.39
N HIS A 82 8.22 -1.03 -13.00
CA HIS A 82 8.39 0.34 -13.49
C HIS A 82 9.12 0.39 -14.84
N PRO A 83 8.81 1.36 -15.69
CA PRO A 83 9.59 1.61 -16.90
C PRO A 83 11.02 2.10 -16.54
N ILE A 84 11.96 1.89 -17.48
CA ILE A 84 13.34 2.36 -17.33
C ILE A 84 13.43 3.88 -17.51
N ASP A 85 12.61 4.44 -18.41
CA ASP A 85 12.59 5.87 -18.67
C ASP A 85 12.23 6.67 -17.40
N PRO A 86 13.05 7.66 -16.99
CA PRO A 86 12.81 8.39 -15.75
C PRO A 86 11.50 9.18 -15.72
N LEU A 87 11.06 9.72 -16.86
CA LEU A 87 9.82 10.49 -16.92
C LEU A 87 8.60 9.57 -16.80
N ALA A 88 8.58 8.47 -17.54
CA ALA A 88 7.54 7.45 -17.42
C ALA A 88 7.50 6.82 -16.02
N ARG A 89 8.67 6.63 -15.38
CA ARG A 89 8.76 6.16 -13.99
C ARG A 89 8.18 7.17 -13.00
N ALA A 90 8.46 8.46 -13.20
CA ALA A 90 7.88 9.52 -12.39
C ALA A 90 6.36 9.57 -12.52
N ASP A 91 5.84 9.40 -13.73
CA ASP A 91 4.40 9.30 -13.99
C ASP A 91 3.77 8.12 -13.24
N HIS A 92 4.37 6.92 -13.29
CA HIS A 92 3.92 5.76 -12.50
C HIS A 92 3.87 6.05 -10.99
N ARG A 93 4.88 6.73 -10.45
CA ARG A 93 4.91 7.12 -9.04
C ARG A 93 3.79 8.11 -8.70
N GLY A 94 3.53 9.06 -9.60
CA GLY A 94 2.40 9.98 -9.49
C GLY A 94 1.06 9.26 -9.39
N TRP A 95 0.85 8.24 -10.22
CA TRP A 95 -0.37 7.43 -10.17
C TRP A 95 -0.48 6.55 -8.91
N ILE A 96 0.63 6.09 -8.34
CA ILE A 96 0.66 5.39 -7.06
C ILE A 96 0.18 6.32 -5.93
N GLU A 97 0.67 7.56 -5.89
CA GLU A 97 0.25 8.57 -4.91
C GLU A 97 -1.22 8.99 -5.11
N PHE A 98 -1.63 9.18 -6.36
CA PHE A 98 -3.04 9.42 -6.68
C PHE A 98 -3.94 8.28 -6.18
N GLY A 99 -3.56 7.03 -6.41
CA GLY A 99 -4.26 5.88 -5.87
C GLY A 99 -4.33 5.87 -4.35
N SER A 100 -3.26 6.29 -3.66
CA SER A 100 -3.24 6.44 -2.19
C SER A 100 -4.24 7.50 -1.72
N SER A 101 -4.31 8.63 -2.41
CA SER A 101 -5.30 9.69 -2.13
C SER A 101 -6.73 9.16 -2.25
N VAL A 102 -7.04 8.45 -3.32
CA VAL A 102 -8.36 7.83 -3.52
C VAL A 102 -8.70 6.82 -2.41
N LEU A 103 -7.75 5.96 -2.03
CA LEU A 103 -7.96 5.00 -0.95
C LEU A 103 -8.21 5.67 0.41
N ASN A 104 -7.51 6.78 0.68
CA ASN A 104 -7.73 7.58 1.90
C ASN A 104 -9.11 8.25 1.90
N ASP A 105 -9.57 8.76 0.76
CA ASP A 105 -10.91 9.32 0.62
C ASP A 105 -11.99 8.26 0.83
N ILE A 106 -11.81 7.05 0.29
CA ILE A 106 -12.70 5.91 0.51
C ILE A 106 -12.75 5.53 2.00
N ALA A 107 -11.60 5.46 2.68
CA ALA A 107 -11.55 5.18 4.11
C ALA A 107 -12.28 6.26 4.93
N GLY A 108 -12.10 7.53 4.56
CA GLY A 108 -12.82 8.65 5.17
C GLY A 108 -14.34 8.61 4.95
N PHE A 109 -14.76 8.07 3.81
CA PHE A 109 -16.15 7.86 3.47
C PHE A 109 -16.81 6.84 4.42
N TYR A 110 -16.17 5.68 4.64
CA TYR A 110 -16.66 4.67 5.58
C TYR A 110 -16.61 5.12 7.04
N ALA A 111 -15.71 6.03 7.39
CA ALA A 111 -15.53 6.56 8.73
C ALA A 111 -16.35 7.84 8.99
N ALA A 112 -17.18 8.30 8.05
CA ALA A 112 -17.97 9.52 8.19
C ALA A 112 -18.96 9.42 9.36
N PRO A 113 -18.91 10.35 10.34
CA PRO A 113 -19.74 10.26 11.56
C PRO A 113 -21.20 10.64 11.32
N ASP A 114 -21.50 11.39 10.24
CA ASP A 114 -22.83 11.87 9.92
C ASP A 114 -23.05 12.06 8.40
N GLU A 115 -24.28 12.37 8.02
CA GLU A 115 -24.67 12.56 6.62
C GLU A 115 -23.96 13.75 5.94
N ALA A 116 -23.69 14.82 6.68
CA ALA A 116 -23.02 16.00 6.14
C ALA A 116 -21.55 15.68 5.77
N ALA A 117 -20.84 15.01 6.67
CA ALA A 117 -19.48 14.54 6.43
C ALA A 117 -19.42 13.51 5.28
N PHE A 118 -20.42 12.63 5.20
CA PHE A 118 -20.56 11.67 4.11
C PHE A 118 -20.76 12.37 2.74
N LYS A 119 -21.65 13.35 2.66
CA LYS A 119 -21.88 14.13 1.43
C LYS A 119 -20.65 14.93 1.00
N ALA A 120 -19.91 15.50 1.95
CA ALA A 120 -18.65 16.20 1.66
C ALA A 120 -17.60 15.26 1.04
N LYS A 121 -17.49 14.03 1.54
CA LYS A 121 -16.59 13.01 0.99
C LYS A 121 -17.01 12.52 -0.39
N THR A 122 -18.32 12.37 -0.65
CA THR A 122 -18.84 12.02 -1.99
C THR A 122 -18.49 13.06 -3.04
N TRP A 123 -18.54 14.32 -2.68
CA TRP A 123 -18.14 15.41 -3.57
C TRP A 123 -16.66 15.32 -3.97
N ASN A 124 -15.77 15.06 -3.00
CA ASN A 124 -14.35 14.89 -3.27
C ASN A 124 -14.07 13.73 -4.22
N LEU A 125 -14.70 12.57 -3.98
CA LEU A 125 -14.55 11.40 -4.85
C LEU A 125 -15.07 11.66 -6.28
N SER A 126 -16.17 12.39 -6.43
CA SER A 126 -16.71 12.71 -7.75
C SER A 126 -15.81 13.68 -8.53
N SER A 127 -15.17 14.64 -7.85
CA SER A 127 -14.24 15.58 -8.48
C SER A 127 -12.94 14.86 -8.93
N VAL A 128 -12.46 13.92 -8.15
CA VAL A 128 -11.31 13.07 -8.48
C VAL A 128 -11.61 12.19 -9.69
N SER A 129 -12.81 11.56 -9.75
CA SER A 129 -13.21 10.74 -10.90
C SER A 129 -13.37 11.56 -12.20
N CYS A 130 -13.66 12.86 -12.11
CA CYS A 130 -13.72 13.76 -13.26
C CYS A 130 -12.31 14.08 -13.79
N GLY A 131 -11.29 14.15 -12.93
CA GLY A 131 -9.88 14.31 -13.32
C GLY A 131 -9.34 13.12 -14.14
N TRP A 132 -9.80 11.92 -13.83
CA TRP A 132 -9.43 10.69 -14.54
C TRP A 132 -9.82 10.67 -16.01
N ARG A 133 -10.93 11.31 -16.35
CA ARG A 133 -11.45 11.35 -17.75
C ARG A 133 -10.73 12.36 -18.64
N ARG A 134 -9.80 13.14 -18.12
CA ARG A 134 -9.04 14.16 -18.86
C ARG A 134 -7.56 13.82 -19.04
N ALA A 135 -7.09 12.73 -18.46
CA ALA A 135 -5.75 12.20 -18.61
C ALA A 135 -5.72 11.02 -19.59
#